data_0c6a442c206ebaed703af5caa70e4f7c
#
_entry.id   0c6a442c206ebaed703af5caa70e4f7c
#
_cell.length_a   1.000
_cell.length_b   1.000
_cell.length_c   1.000
_cell.angle_alpha   90.00
_cell.angle_beta   90.00
_cell.angle_gamma   90.00
#
_symmetry.space_group_name_H-M   'P 1'
#
loop_
_entity.id
_entity.type
_entity.pdbx_description
1 polymer ?
#
loop_
_entity_poly.entity_id
_entity_poly.type
_entity_poly.pdbx_seq_one_letter_code
_entity_poly.pdbx_strand_id
1 'polypeptide(L)'
;MKIFKLIFKNAMRHPLRTLLTFLGIAIVTFAFGFIRTAISAWYAGVEASAQNRMVTLNATSLMFPLPLSYRDKIAQFPGVQSVGTANWFGAYYKDPKDFFANFAVDDKYLEMYSEFVTPPEQLAAYKQERNACIIGRKLATRFNWKLGDAVQLTGTIFYGQWDFVVRGIYDGANATTDETAFLFHWEYINERLRQESPELADNPGWFVIQIADGVDPIAVGEMIDNNFKNSPAETKTDTERAFNLSFISMAGTIMTAMEVISVVVVLIILLVLANTMAMTARERMSEYAVLKTLGFRPFHIIGLIGGESLLIALGGFVVGLGALVFIFKNFSVVITKLSNGFFGIFNLTNNTIALTFASALLVGVVAAAFPTWRAVRMRIADGLHRVA
;
A
#
# COMPACT_ATOMS: atom_id res chain seq x y z
N MET A 1 -24.11 -22.46 -25.60
CA MET A 1 -23.97 -23.59 -24.64
C MET A 1 -23.12 -24.76 -25.17
N LYS A 2 -23.27 -25.25 -26.39
CA LYS A 2 -22.51 -26.42 -26.90
C LYS A 2 -20.98 -26.18 -27.01
N ILE A 3 -20.54 -25.00 -27.44
CA ILE A 3 -19.12 -24.66 -27.60
C ILE A 3 -18.42 -24.58 -26.22
N PHE A 4 -19.04 -23.96 -25.22
CA PHE A 4 -18.48 -23.89 -23.85
C PHE A 4 -18.28 -25.29 -23.22
N LYS A 5 -19.27 -26.20 -23.41
CA LYS A 5 -19.14 -27.59 -22.95
C LYS A 5 -17.99 -28.32 -23.66
N LEU A 6 -17.75 -28.00 -24.92
CA LEU A 6 -16.63 -28.55 -25.69
C LEU A 6 -15.28 -28.02 -25.17
N ILE A 7 -15.17 -26.73 -24.93
CA ILE A 7 -13.98 -26.09 -24.36
C ILE A 7 -13.63 -26.71 -23.02
N PHE A 8 -14.62 -26.81 -22.09
CA PHE A 8 -14.42 -27.41 -20.79
C PHE A 8 -13.99 -28.88 -20.87
N LYS A 9 -14.66 -29.69 -21.71
CA LYS A 9 -14.30 -31.10 -21.95
C LYS A 9 -12.89 -31.24 -22.53
N ASN A 10 -12.48 -30.30 -23.36
CA ASN A 10 -11.14 -30.25 -23.93
C ASN A 10 -10.07 -29.93 -22.86
N ALA A 11 -10.29 -28.93 -22.03
CA ALA A 11 -9.40 -28.59 -20.93
C ALA A 11 -9.20 -29.77 -19.94
N MET A 12 -10.25 -30.58 -19.72
CA MET A 12 -10.21 -31.70 -18.80
C MET A 12 -9.70 -33.03 -19.41
N ARG A 13 -9.23 -33.03 -20.65
CA ARG A 13 -8.66 -34.25 -21.27
C ARG A 13 -7.37 -34.74 -20.65
N HIS A 14 -6.52 -33.77 -20.20
CA HIS A 14 -5.28 -34.04 -19.44
C HIS A 14 -5.37 -33.40 -18.07
N PRO A 15 -6.15 -33.98 -17.12
CA PRO A 15 -6.56 -33.32 -15.91
C PRO A 15 -5.38 -32.88 -15.03
N LEU A 16 -4.33 -33.68 -14.94
CA LEU A 16 -3.15 -33.35 -14.16
C LEU A 16 -2.42 -32.11 -14.70
N ARG A 17 -2.23 -32.04 -16.03
CA ARG A 17 -1.58 -30.89 -16.68
C ARG A 17 -2.42 -29.62 -16.48
N THR A 18 -3.72 -29.72 -16.76
CA THR A 18 -4.65 -28.58 -16.59
C THR A 18 -4.69 -28.13 -15.15
N LEU A 19 -4.73 -29.04 -14.18
CA LEU A 19 -4.72 -28.73 -12.75
C LEU A 19 -3.41 -28.01 -12.36
N LEU A 20 -2.26 -28.53 -12.78
CA LEU A 20 -0.96 -27.92 -12.46
C LEU A 20 -0.83 -26.52 -13.07
N THR A 21 -1.27 -26.33 -14.33
CA THR A 21 -1.29 -25.02 -14.99
C THR A 21 -2.24 -24.06 -14.27
N PHE A 22 -3.43 -24.52 -13.92
CA PHE A 22 -4.43 -23.77 -13.19
C PHE A 22 -3.91 -23.32 -11.81
N LEU A 23 -3.32 -24.24 -11.05
CA LEU A 23 -2.70 -23.93 -9.75
C LEU A 23 -1.52 -22.96 -9.91
N GLY A 24 -0.68 -23.15 -10.93
CA GLY A 24 0.41 -22.23 -11.24
C GLY A 24 -0.12 -20.81 -11.49
N ILE A 25 -1.20 -20.66 -12.27
CA ILE A 25 -1.84 -19.36 -12.51
C ILE A 25 -2.42 -18.78 -11.22
N ALA A 26 -3.07 -19.61 -10.40
CA ALA A 26 -3.63 -19.17 -9.13
C ALA A 26 -2.55 -18.63 -8.17
N ILE A 27 -1.42 -19.35 -8.05
CA ILE A 27 -0.28 -18.92 -7.21
C ILE A 27 0.31 -17.60 -7.73
N VAL A 28 0.49 -17.48 -9.04
CA VAL A 28 1.09 -16.27 -9.62
C VAL A 28 0.12 -15.10 -9.55
N THR A 29 -1.18 -15.31 -9.75
CA THR A 29 -2.22 -14.30 -9.54
C THR A 29 -2.23 -13.79 -8.10
N PHE A 30 -2.14 -14.73 -7.15
CA PHE A 30 -1.98 -14.40 -5.74
C PHE A 30 -0.72 -13.56 -5.49
N ALA A 31 0.45 -14.01 -5.97
CA ALA A 31 1.72 -13.32 -5.78
C ALA A 31 1.71 -11.91 -6.40
N PHE A 32 1.21 -11.78 -7.63
CA PHE A 32 1.06 -10.48 -8.28
C PHE A 32 0.14 -9.54 -7.50
N GLY A 33 -1.05 -10.03 -7.12
CA GLY A 33 -2.00 -9.25 -6.32
C GLY A 33 -1.43 -8.86 -4.96
N PHE A 34 -0.67 -9.74 -4.31
CA PHE A 34 0.01 -9.43 -3.05
C PHE A 34 1.06 -8.32 -3.21
N ILE A 35 1.93 -8.42 -4.21
CA ILE A 35 2.96 -7.41 -4.49
C ILE A 35 2.30 -6.06 -4.82
N ARG A 36 1.26 -6.05 -5.66
CA ARG A 36 0.54 -4.81 -6.01
C ARG A 36 -0.18 -4.21 -4.80
N THR A 37 -0.71 -5.04 -3.89
CA THR A 37 -1.31 -4.55 -2.64
C THR A 37 -0.25 -3.95 -1.72
N ALA A 38 0.94 -4.56 -1.63
CA ALA A 38 2.05 -4.00 -0.86
C ALA A 38 2.49 -2.64 -1.42
N ILE A 39 2.63 -2.51 -2.75
CA ILE A 39 2.92 -1.22 -3.39
C ILE A 39 1.82 -0.20 -3.08
N SER A 40 0.55 -0.57 -3.21
CA SER A 40 -0.59 0.33 -2.90
C SER A 40 -0.60 0.76 -1.43
N ALA A 41 -0.18 -0.11 -0.51
CA ALA A 41 -0.11 0.22 0.92
C ALA A 41 0.91 1.33 1.21
N TRP A 42 2.01 1.40 0.47
CA TRP A 42 2.98 2.50 0.57
C TRP A 42 2.37 3.84 0.13
N TYR A 43 1.55 3.84 -0.93
CA TYR A 43 0.92 5.06 -1.45
C TYR A 43 -0.35 5.45 -0.69
N ALA A 44 -0.84 4.63 0.23
CA ALA A 44 -2.10 4.90 0.94
C ALA A 44 -2.05 6.21 1.75
N GLY A 45 -0.92 6.52 2.41
CA GLY A 45 -0.72 7.79 3.10
C GLY A 45 -0.77 9.01 2.18
N VAL A 46 -0.28 8.88 0.94
CA VAL A 46 -0.35 9.94 -0.08
C VAL A 46 -1.79 10.19 -0.55
N GLU A 47 -2.56 9.11 -0.72
CA GLU A 47 -3.97 9.22 -1.13
C GLU A 47 -4.85 9.77 -0.02
N ALA A 48 -4.47 9.55 1.25
CA ALA A 48 -5.17 10.06 2.42
C ALA A 48 -4.83 11.53 2.77
N SER A 49 -3.78 12.09 2.17
CA SER A 49 -3.32 13.46 2.46
C SER A 49 -4.39 14.50 2.14
N ALA A 50 -4.61 15.43 3.07
CA ALA A 50 -5.54 16.54 2.85
C ALA A 50 -4.97 17.57 1.86
N GLN A 51 -5.86 18.18 1.07
CA GLN A 51 -5.45 19.17 0.06
C GLN A 51 -5.03 20.51 0.67
N ASN A 52 -5.53 20.83 1.86
CA ASN A 52 -5.28 22.08 2.57
C ASN A 52 -4.32 21.93 3.74
N ARG A 53 -3.60 20.79 3.83
CA ARG A 53 -2.51 20.60 4.81
C ARG A 53 -1.16 20.67 4.15
N MET A 54 -0.23 21.34 4.82
CA MET A 54 1.16 21.47 4.42
C MET A 54 2.09 21.07 5.57
N VAL A 55 3.31 20.73 5.24
CA VAL A 55 4.35 20.38 6.21
C VAL A 55 5.57 21.24 5.97
N THR A 56 6.04 21.93 7.03
CA THR A 56 7.29 22.68 7.02
C THR A 56 8.33 21.93 7.85
N LEU A 57 9.43 21.61 7.24
CA LEU A 57 10.57 20.92 7.86
C LEU A 57 11.86 21.69 7.61
N ASN A 58 12.95 21.27 8.26
CA ASN A 58 14.26 21.83 8.01
C ASN A 58 14.73 21.47 6.58
N ALA A 59 15.14 22.45 5.79
CA ALA A 59 15.52 22.28 4.39
C ALA A 59 16.68 21.31 4.19
N THR A 60 17.55 21.14 5.20
CA THR A 60 18.72 20.26 5.11
C THR A 60 18.35 18.80 5.30
N SER A 61 17.51 18.48 6.30
CA SER A 61 17.08 17.12 6.58
C SER A 61 15.92 17.11 7.59
N LEU A 62 15.05 16.12 7.47
CA LEU A 62 14.00 15.83 8.45
C LEU A 62 14.55 15.56 9.87
N MET A 63 15.81 15.14 9.98
CA MET A 63 16.45 14.86 11.27
C MET A 63 16.85 16.12 12.04
N PHE A 64 16.91 17.26 11.37
CA PHE A 64 17.19 18.54 12.03
C PHE A 64 15.89 19.21 12.45
N PRO A 65 15.78 19.61 13.72
CA PRO A 65 14.58 20.29 14.22
C PRO A 65 14.50 21.73 13.72
N LEU A 66 13.35 22.33 13.91
CA LEU A 66 13.11 23.76 13.70
C LEU A 66 12.92 24.49 15.03
N PRO A 67 13.35 25.75 15.19
CA PRO A 67 13.04 26.52 16.38
C PRO A 67 11.54 26.69 16.60
N LEU A 68 11.03 26.47 17.79
CA LEU A 68 9.60 26.62 18.13
C LEU A 68 9.08 28.03 17.79
N SER A 69 9.93 29.06 17.88
CA SER A 69 9.58 30.43 17.53
C SER A 69 9.14 30.63 16.06
N TYR A 70 9.46 29.68 15.18
CA TYR A 70 9.02 29.74 13.79
C TYR A 70 7.52 29.48 13.66
N ARG A 71 6.93 28.66 14.55
CA ARG A 71 5.49 28.40 14.59
C ARG A 71 4.67 29.68 14.61
N ASP A 72 5.03 30.59 15.52
CA ASP A 72 4.27 31.82 15.73
C ASP A 72 4.46 32.82 14.55
N LYS A 73 5.62 32.78 13.89
CA LYS A 73 5.86 33.53 12.66
C LYS A 73 5.06 32.96 11.48
N ILE A 74 5.06 31.63 11.31
CA ILE A 74 4.32 30.94 10.26
C ILE A 74 2.82 31.20 10.40
N ALA A 75 2.30 31.22 11.62
CA ALA A 75 0.87 31.48 11.89
C ALA A 75 0.40 32.90 11.45
N GLN A 76 1.34 33.83 11.20
CA GLN A 76 1.01 35.19 10.77
C GLN A 76 0.96 35.34 9.25
N PHE A 77 1.35 34.35 8.47
CA PHE A 77 1.31 34.45 7.01
C PHE A 77 -0.13 34.44 6.46
N PRO A 78 -0.40 35.23 5.43
CA PRO A 78 -1.70 35.24 4.76
C PRO A 78 -2.10 33.86 4.25
N GLY A 79 -3.32 33.44 4.54
CA GLY A 79 -3.82 32.11 4.13
C GLY A 79 -3.56 30.98 5.11
N VAL A 80 -2.71 31.16 6.13
CA VAL A 80 -2.50 30.20 7.20
C VAL A 80 -3.63 30.31 8.23
N GLN A 81 -4.29 29.20 8.53
CA GLN A 81 -5.36 29.12 9.52
C GLN A 81 -4.86 28.60 10.88
N SER A 82 -4.03 27.56 10.85
CA SER A 82 -3.51 26.91 12.04
C SER A 82 -2.13 26.34 11.78
N VAL A 83 -1.30 26.30 12.83
CA VAL A 83 0.03 25.68 12.81
C VAL A 83 0.15 24.76 14.00
N GLY A 84 0.34 23.47 13.75
CA GLY A 84 0.58 22.44 14.76
C GLY A 84 2.04 22.00 14.75
N THR A 85 2.44 21.43 15.86
CA THR A 85 3.82 20.98 16.13
C THR A 85 3.86 19.46 16.18
N ALA A 86 4.88 18.87 15.57
CA ALA A 86 5.09 17.43 15.63
C ALA A 86 6.58 17.05 15.71
N ASN A 87 6.85 15.95 16.41
CA ASN A 87 8.15 15.29 16.47
C ASN A 87 8.00 13.79 16.27
N TRP A 88 8.90 13.21 15.52
CA TRP A 88 9.13 11.78 15.56
C TRP A 88 9.82 11.41 16.87
N PHE A 89 9.23 10.49 17.64
CA PHE A 89 9.78 10.11 18.92
C PHE A 89 10.75 8.93 18.83
N GLY A 90 10.47 7.98 17.97
CA GLY A 90 11.37 6.85 17.68
C GLY A 90 11.57 5.94 18.89
N ALA A 91 10.48 5.49 19.51
CA ALA A 91 10.52 4.56 20.63
C ALA A 91 9.96 3.18 20.26
N TYR A 92 10.25 2.18 21.08
CA TYR A 92 9.68 0.84 20.98
C TYR A 92 9.12 0.36 22.32
N TYR A 93 8.24 -0.63 22.28
CA TYR A 93 7.64 -1.26 23.45
C TYR A 93 8.32 -2.60 23.72
N LYS A 94 8.90 -2.77 24.92
CA LYS A 94 9.59 -3.99 25.42
C LYS A 94 10.76 -4.48 24.56
N ASP A 95 10.54 -4.80 23.29
CA ASP A 95 11.56 -5.34 22.37
C ASP A 95 11.71 -4.37 21.17
N PRO A 96 12.93 -4.11 20.66
CA PRO A 96 13.13 -3.29 19.45
C PRO A 96 12.30 -3.73 18.23
N LYS A 97 11.87 -5.00 18.18
CA LYS A 97 10.95 -5.52 17.15
C LYS A 97 9.53 -5.02 17.32
N ASP A 98 9.15 -4.58 18.52
CA ASP A 98 7.82 -4.01 18.82
C ASP A 98 7.81 -2.49 18.53
N PHE A 99 8.38 -2.14 17.38
CA PHE A 99 8.36 -0.79 16.85
C PHE A 99 7.00 -0.45 16.21
N PHE A 100 6.59 0.80 16.34
CA PHE A 100 5.43 1.40 15.72
C PHE A 100 5.62 2.91 15.59
N ALA A 101 4.85 3.55 14.72
CA ALA A 101 4.90 5.00 14.54
C ALA A 101 4.45 5.71 15.82
N ASN A 102 5.32 6.54 16.39
CA ASN A 102 5.04 7.30 17.60
C ASN A 102 5.48 8.75 17.42
N PHE A 103 4.53 9.66 17.68
CA PHE A 103 4.69 11.09 17.44
C PHE A 103 4.29 11.88 18.70
N ALA A 104 5.14 12.82 19.05
CA ALA A 104 4.80 13.86 19.99
C ALA A 104 4.15 15.02 19.24
N VAL A 105 2.93 15.39 19.61
CA VAL A 105 2.11 16.36 18.87
C VAL A 105 1.46 17.37 19.83
N ASP A 106 1.11 18.54 19.33
CA ASP A 106 0.31 19.50 20.09
C ASP A 106 -1.19 19.32 19.80
N ASP A 107 -2.03 20.03 20.55
CA ASP A 107 -3.49 19.97 20.38
C ASP A 107 -3.96 20.42 19.00
N LYS A 108 -3.28 21.41 18.39
CA LYS A 108 -3.60 21.91 17.06
C LYS A 108 -3.38 20.86 15.97
N TYR A 109 -2.34 20.02 16.12
CA TYR A 109 -2.12 18.87 15.26
C TYR A 109 -3.34 17.94 15.25
N LEU A 110 -3.85 17.56 16.43
CA LEU A 110 -5.01 16.68 16.52
C LEU A 110 -6.30 17.32 15.96
N GLU A 111 -6.45 18.62 16.08
CA GLU A 111 -7.59 19.36 15.49
C GLU A 111 -7.54 19.39 13.96
N MET A 112 -6.35 19.44 13.36
CA MET A 112 -6.15 19.41 11.91
C MET A 112 -6.34 18.00 11.30
N TYR A 113 -6.11 16.94 12.08
CA TYR A 113 -6.26 15.54 11.64
C TYR A 113 -7.62 14.98 12.06
N SER A 114 -8.70 15.56 11.53
CA SER A 114 -10.08 15.15 11.81
C SER A 114 -10.42 13.71 11.41
N GLU A 115 -9.55 13.08 10.62
CA GLU A 115 -9.63 11.67 10.28
C GLU A 115 -9.29 10.71 11.44
N PHE A 116 -8.68 11.19 12.52
CA PHE A 116 -8.44 10.44 13.76
C PHE A 116 -9.66 10.61 14.69
N VAL A 117 -10.71 9.84 14.45
CA VAL A 117 -11.98 9.95 15.18
C VAL A 117 -11.79 9.42 16.59
N THR A 118 -11.65 10.33 17.55
CA THR A 118 -11.54 10.01 18.97
C THR A 118 -12.82 10.46 19.69
N PRO A 119 -13.45 9.63 20.56
CA PRO A 119 -14.60 10.04 21.36
C PRO A 119 -14.30 11.32 22.17
N PRO A 120 -15.24 12.30 22.23
CA PRO A 120 -14.97 13.59 22.90
C PRO A 120 -14.55 13.49 24.36
N GLU A 121 -15.09 12.54 25.10
CA GLU A 121 -14.73 12.27 26.50
C GLU A 121 -13.28 11.78 26.64
N GLN A 122 -12.80 10.94 25.70
CA GLN A 122 -11.43 10.46 25.67
C GLN A 122 -10.45 11.57 25.28
N LEU A 123 -10.84 12.41 24.31
CA LEU A 123 -10.05 13.58 23.94
C LEU A 123 -9.94 14.60 25.10
N ALA A 124 -11.02 14.79 25.86
CA ALA A 124 -11.00 15.62 27.05
C ALA A 124 -10.08 15.07 28.13
N ALA A 125 -10.11 13.74 28.37
CA ALA A 125 -9.21 13.08 29.32
C ALA A 125 -7.74 13.17 28.87
N TYR A 126 -7.47 13.04 27.57
CA TYR A 126 -6.14 13.23 27.01
C TYR A 126 -5.61 14.64 27.28
N LYS A 127 -6.39 15.68 27.02
CA LYS A 127 -5.98 17.08 27.22
C LYS A 127 -5.70 17.45 28.70
N GLN A 128 -6.19 16.67 29.67
CA GLN A 128 -6.00 16.93 31.09
C GLN A 128 -4.68 16.38 31.66
N GLU A 129 -4.10 15.37 31.06
CA GLU A 129 -2.91 14.67 31.55
C GLU A 129 -1.75 14.76 30.59
N ARG A 130 -0.61 15.29 31.05
CA ARG A 130 0.57 15.51 30.17
C ARG A 130 1.20 14.24 29.63
N ASN A 131 1.18 13.15 30.40
CA ASN A 131 1.68 11.84 29.97
C ASN A 131 0.60 10.98 29.30
N ALA A 132 -0.55 11.57 28.97
CA ALA A 132 -1.59 10.88 28.22
C ALA A 132 -1.16 10.59 26.79
N CYS A 133 -1.68 9.49 26.23
CA CYS A 133 -1.53 9.16 24.83
C CYS A 133 -2.88 8.76 24.21
N ILE A 134 -2.98 9.00 22.90
CA ILE A 134 -4.05 8.52 22.02
C ILE A 134 -3.43 7.51 21.07
N ILE A 135 -4.04 6.34 20.94
CA ILE A 135 -3.50 5.25 20.12
C ILE A 135 -4.53 4.80 19.08
N GLY A 136 -4.08 4.36 17.92
CA GLY A 136 -4.96 3.80 16.91
C GLY A 136 -5.54 2.44 17.32
N ARG A 137 -6.74 2.12 16.81
CA ARG A 137 -7.47 0.87 17.10
C ARG A 137 -6.64 -0.38 16.81
N LYS A 138 -5.91 -0.39 15.70
CA LYS A 138 -5.05 -1.52 15.32
C LYS A 138 -3.88 -1.69 16.29
N LEU A 139 -3.29 -0.59 16.75
CA LEU A 139 -2.23 -0.62 17.75
C LEU A 139 -2.74 -1.14 19.09
N ALA A 140 -3.89 -0.65 19.56
CA ALA A 140 -4.57 -1.12 20.76
C ALA A 140 -4.83 -2.65 20.69
N THR A 141 -5.32 -3.13 19.55
CA THR A 141 -5.58 -4.56 19.32
C THR A 141 -4.29 -5.39 19.28
N ARG A 142 -3.22 -4.85 18.66
CA ARG A 142 -1.92 -5.54 18.55
C ARG A 142 -1.30 -5.86 19.89
N PHE A 143 -1.34 -4.90 20.81
CA PHE A 143 -0.73 -5.03 22.14
C PHE A 143 -1.75 -5.33 23.25
N ASN A 144 -3.04 -5.47 22.90
CA ASN A 144 -4.15 -5.63 23.83
C ASN A 144 -4.23 -4.50 24.88
N TRP A 145 -3.91 -3.27 24.45
CA TRP A 145 -4.01 -2.08 25.31
C TRP A 145 -5.43 -1.56 25.40
N LYS A 146 -5.81 -1.12 26.59
CA LYS A 146 -7.12 -0.58 26.92
C LYS A 146 -7.00 0.83 27.49
N LEU A 147 -8.11 1.54 27.52
CA LEU A 147 -8.19 2.83 28.21
C LEU A 147 -7.79 2.67 29.67
N GLY A 148 -6.91 3.56 30.15
CA GLY A 148 -6.36 3.55 31.49
C GLY A 148 -5.09 2.74 31.68
N ASP A 149 -4.67 1.93 30.69
CA ASP A 149 -3.43 1.16 30.79
C ASP A 149 -2.20 2.07 30.81
N ALA A 150 -1.24 1.74 31.68
CA ALA A 150 0.07 2.36 31.70
C ALA A 150 0.97 1.66 30.66
N VAL A 151 1.59 2.44 29.78
CA VAL A 151 2.48 1.97 28.71
C VAL A 151 3.82 2.62 28.86
N GLN A 152 4.88 1.83 29.05
CA GLN A 152 6.24 2.32 29.10
C GLN A 152 6.94 2.07 27.77
N LEU A 153 7.50 3.12 27.16
CA LEU A 153 8.27 3.05 25.93
C LEU A 153 9.74 3.34 26.18
N THR A 154 10.60 2.67 25.45
CA THR A 154 12.04 2.93 25.44
C THR A 154 12.39 3.83 24.27
N GLY A 155 12.80 5.05 24.53
CA GLY A 155 13.18 6.05 23.54
C GLY A 155 14.55 5.73 22.90
N THR A 156 14.65 5.86 21.57
CA THR A 156 15.90 5.67 20.81
C THR A 156 16.48 6.99 20.31
N ILE A 157 15.65 7.99 20.07
CA ILE A 157 16.05 9.37 19.75
C ILE A 157 16.11 10.20 21.03
N PHE A 158 15.04 10.17 21.80
CA PHE A 158 14.97 10.77 23.13
C PHE A 158 15.21 9.66 24.16
N TYR A 159 16.48 9.45 24.51
CA TYR A 159 16.91 8.33 25.34
C TYR A 159 16.20 8.27 26.69
N GLY A 160 15.93 7.04 27.15
CA GLY A 160 15.35 6.77 28.46
C GLY A 160 14.02 6.04 28.40
N GLN A 161 13.47 5.82 29.60
CA GLN A 161 12.15 5.23 29.78
C GLN A 161 11.12 6.35 29.89
N TRP A 162 9.98 6.15 29.21
CA TRP A 162 8.90 7.12 29.12
C TRP A 162 7.59 6.44 29.46
N ASP A 163 6.91 6.96 30.47
CA ASP A 163 5.66 6.40 30.99
C ASP A 163 4.47 7.17 30.45
N PHE A 164 3.56 6.44 29.79
CA PHE A 164 2.35 6.98 29.20
C PHE A 164 1.11 6.31 29.80
N VAL A 165 -0.02 7.00 29.74
CA VAL A 165 -1.33 6.45 30.09
C VAL A 165 -2.25 6.55 28.87
N VAL A 166 -2.86 5.44 28.46
CA VAL A 166 -3.79 5.42 27.33
C VAL A 166 -5.09 6.11 27.72
N ARG A 167 -5.34 7.30 27.19
CA ARG A 167 -6.56 8.09 27.45
C ARG A 167 -7.49 8.14 26.26
N GLY A 168 -6.99 7.80 25.05
CA GLY A 168 -7.81 7.74 23.87
C GLY A 168 -7.45 6.58 22.96
N ILE A 169 -8.48 6.03 22.30
CA ILE A 169 -8.32 5.08 21.20
C ILE A 169 -9.11 5.63 20.03
N TYR A 170 -8.40 6.05 18.98
CA TYR A 170 -9.06 6.57 17.78
C TYR A 170 -9.35 5.48 16.76
N ASP A 171 -10.44 5.68 16.04
CA ASP A 171 -10.80 4.93 14.84
C ASP A 171 -10.57 5.81 13.60
N GLY A 172 -10.24 5.20 12.47
CA GLY A 172 -10.08 5.93 11.22
C GLY A 172 -11.43 6.36 10.64
N ALA A 173 -11.57 7.61 10.21
CA ALA A 173 -12.76 8.11 9.52
C ALA A 173 -13.03 7.34 8.21
N ASN A 174 -12.00 6.78 7.60
CA ASN A 174 -12.09 6.00 6.37
C ASN A 174 -11.07 4.86 6.34
N ALA A 175 -11.17 3.98 5.35
CA ALA A 175 -10.31 2.79 5.22
C ALA A 175 -8.83 3.12 4.92
N THR A 176 -8.51 4.36 4.56
CA THR A 176 -7.16 4.84 4.27
C THR A 176 -6.51 5.57 5.44
N THR A 177 -7.20 5.73 6.58
CA THR A 177 -6.64 6.31 7.80
C THR A 177 -5.75 5.29 8.50
N ASP A 178 -4.54 5.71 8.89
CA ASP A 178 -3.63 4.87 9.67
C ASP A 178 -4.09 4.75 11.12
N GLU A 179 -4.42 3.55 11.57
CA GLU A 179 -4.83 3.22 12.94
C GLU A 179 -3.70 2.56 13.75
N THR A 180 -2.43 2.73 13.33
CA THR A 180 -1.28 2.13 14.01
C THR A 180 -0.40 3.16 14.74
N ALA A 181 -0.73 4.45 14.69
CA ALA A 181 0.03 5.50 15.32
C ALA A 181 -0.23 5.60 16.82
N PHE A 182 0.80 6.05 17.53
CA PHE A 182 0.79 6.42 18.96
C PHE A 182 1.07 7.90 19.05
N LEU A 183 0.10 8.68 19.51
CA LEU A 183 0.15 10.13 19.61
C LEU A 183 0.15 10.55 21.07
N PHE A 184 1.01 11.47 21.44
CA PHE A 184 1.09 11.99 22.80
C PHE A 184 1.57 13.44 22.81
N HIS A 185 1.49 14.11 23.96
CA HIS A 185 1.77 15.53 24.08
C HIS A 185 3.25 15.87 23.82
N TRP A 186 3.50 16.76 22.85
CA TRP A 186 4.83 17.30 22.59
C TRP A 186 5.42 18.01 23.81
N GLU A 187 4.58 18.71 24.59
CA GLU A 187 5.01 19.39 25.82
C GLU A 187 5.59 18.43 26.86
N TYR A 188 5.14 17.15 26.88
CA TYR A 188 5.68 16.13 27.79
C TYR A 188 7.17 15.84 27.51
N ILE A 189 7.56 15.74 26.24
CA ILE A 189 8.97 15.61 25.86
C ILE A 189 9.71 16.93 26.18
N ASN A 190 9.15 18.03 25.74
CA ASN A 190 9.83 19.33 25.79
C ASN A 190 10.16 19.77 27.19
N GLU A 191 9.26 19.55 28.15
CA GLU A 191 9.53 19.84 29.57
C GLU A 191 10.67 19.00 30.13
N ARG A 192 10.72 17.72 29.78
CA ARG A 192 11.82 16.85 30.20
C ARG A 192 13.14 17.29 29.58
N LEU A 193 13.12 17.65 28.30
CA LEU A 193 14.31 18.16 27.59
C LEU A 193 14.80 19.48 28.22
N ARG A 194 13.92 20.38 28.60
CA ARG A 194 14.32 21.62 29.32
C ARG A 194 15.10 21.36 30.61
N GLN A 195 14.87 20.21 31.25
CA GLN A 195 15.55 19.82 32.47
C GLN A 195 16.82 19.02 32.24
N GLU A 196 16.78 18.07 31.30
CA GLU A 196 17.87 17.09 31.07
C GLU A 196 18.83 17.51 29.94
N SER A 197 18.33 18.23 28.91
CA SER A 197 19.07 18.61 27.71
C SER A 197 18.52 19.90 27.09
N PRO A 198 18.75 21.06 27.75
CA PRO A 198 18.15 22.35 27.37
C PRO A 198 18.43 22.76 25.91
N GLU A 199 19.56 22.30 25.35
CA GLU A 199 19.95 22.57 23.97
C GLU A 199 19.04 21.90 22.92
N LEU A 200 18.34 20.84 23.29
CA LEU A 200 17.38 20.14 22.45
C LEU A 200 15.94 20.62 22.69
N ALA A 201 15.70 21.35 23.76
CA ALA A 201 14.39 21.88 24.10
C ALA A 201 13.93 22.95 23.11
N ASP A 202 12.64 23.17 23.03
CA ASP A 202 11.99 24.16 22.14
C ASP A 202 12.34 24.02 20.65
N ASN A 203 12.64 22.78 20.23
CA ASN A 203 13.03 22.43 18.88
C ASN A 203 12.17 21.27 18.35
N PRO A 204 10.93 21.52 17.85
CA PRO A 204 10.11 20.52 17.19
C PRO A 204 10.73 20.01 15.91
N GLY A 205 10.36 18.80 15.51
CA GLY A 205 10.84 18.18 14.27
C GLY A 205 10.31 18.87 13.03
N TRP A 206 9.02 19.16 13.01
CA TRP A 206 8.36 19.87 11.89
C TRP A 206 7.08 20.55 12.35
N PHE A 207 6.56 21.43 11.49
CA PHE A 207 5.25 22.04 11.65
C PHE A 207 4.27 21.49 10.63
N VAL A 208 3.04 21.25 11.06
CA VAL A 208 1.89 21.00 10.17
C VAL A 208 1.10 22.29 10.08
N ILE A 209 0.77 22.69 8.87
CA ILE A 209 0.09 23.95 8.60
C ILE A 209 -1.24 23.63 7.91
N GLN A 210 -2.32 24.18 8.41
CA GLN A 210 -3.59 24.21 7.73
C GLN A 210 -3.76 25.57 7.04
N ILE A 211 -4.02 25.53 5.74
CA ILE A 211 -4.31 26.72 4.95
C ILE A 211 -5.81 26.84 4.67
N ALA A 212 -6.26 28.06 4.39
CA ALA A 212 -7.67 28.33 4.04
C ALA A 212 -8.01 27.69 2.68
N ASP A 213 -9.28 27.31 2.55
CA ASP A 213 -9.77 26.74 1.30
C ASP A 213 -9.61 27.73 0.13
N GLY A 214 -9.14 27.23 -1.00
CA GLY A 214 -8.90 28.03 -2.20
C GLY A 214 -7.59 28.83 -2.22
N VAL A 215 -6.78 28.76 -1.17
CA VAL A 215 -5.42 29.33 -1.15
C VAL A 215 -4.46 28.36 -1.88
N ASP A 216 -3.58 28.92 -2.71
CA ASP A 216 -2.56 28.13 -3.41
C ASP A 216 -1.46 27.69 -2.42
N PRO A 217 -1.33 26.37 -2.16
CA PRO A 217 -0.31 25.87 -1.25
C PRO A 217 1.13 26.18 -1.71
N ILE A 218 1.37 26.23 -3.03
CA ILE A 218 2.71 26.49 -3.58
C ILE A 218 3.12 27.90 -3.21
N ALA A 219 2.23 28.89 -3.41
CA ALA A 219 2.50 30.28 -3.08
C ALA A 219 2.76 30.48 -1.57
N VAL A 220 2.00 29.80 -0.70
CA VAL A 220 2.21 29.84 0.75
C VAL A 220 3.54 29.22 1.13
N GLY A 221 3.90 28.06 0.54
CA GLY A 221 5.17 27.40 0.77
C GLY A 221 6.37 28.29 0.39
N GLU A 222 6.34 28.88 -0.79
CA GLU A 222 7.40 29.79 -1.25
C GLU A 222 7.51 31.04 -0.35
N MET A 223 6.38 31.57 0.13
CA MET A 223 6.36 32.72 1.03
C MET A 223 7.04 32.39 2.38
N ILE A 224 6.73 31.23 2.95
CA ILE A 224 7.33 30.75 4.19
C ILE A 224 8.83 30.52 3.98
N ASP A 225 9.22 29.76 2.95
CA ASP A 225 10.62 29.39 2.73
C ASP A 225 11.50 30.60 2.40
N ASN A 226 10.98 31.58 1.63
CA ASN A 226 11.70 32.85 1.38
C ASN A 226 11.89 33.68 2.66
N ASN A 227 10.97 33.63 3.62
CA ASN A 227 11.11 34.36 4.88
C ASN A 227 12.20 33.77 5.78
N PHE A 228 12.38 32.45 5.73
CA PHE A 228 13.39 31.75 6.53
C PHE A 228 14.69 31.46 5.75
N LYS A 229 14.82 31.98 4.54
CA LYS A 229 16.05 31.90 3.76
C LYS A 229 17.18 32.64 4.49
N ASN A 230 18.35 32.03 4.53
CA ASN A 230 19.53 32.53 5.27
C ASN A 230 19.30 32.62 6.81
N SER A 231 18.30 31.98 7.35
CA SER A 231 18.12 31.85 8.81
C SER A 231 18.95 30.67 9.35
N PRO A 232 19.14 30.56 10.69
CA PRO A 232 19.88 29.43 11.28
C PRO A 232 19.30 28.04 10.95
N ALA A 233 18.01 27.96 10.64
CA ALA A 233 17.32 26.76 10.19
C ALA A 233 16.43 27.12 9.01
N GLU A 234 16.96 27.01 7.80
CA GLU A 234 16.17 27.22 6.60
C GLU A 234 15.02 26.19 6.52
N THR A 235 13.87 26.63 6.03
CA THR A 235 12.69 25.80 5.92
C THR A 235 12.48 25.27 4.52
N LYS A 236 11.87 24.11 4.43
CA LYS A 236 11.28 23.55 3.23
C LYS A 236 9.82 23.22 3.50
N THR A 237 8.93 23.88 2.79
CA THR A 237 7.48 23.78 2.98
C THR A 237 6.85 23.14 1.75
N ASP A 238 6.25 21.99 1.94
CA ASP A 238 5.58 21.23 0.87
C ASP A 238 4.13 20.91 1.29
N THR A 239 3.29 20.56 0.33
CA THR A 239 1.99 19.95 0.66
C THR A 239 2.20 18.63 1.40
N GLU A 240 1.28 18.22 2.27
CA GLU A 240 1.33 16.94 2.98
C GLU A 240 1.49 15.77 1.98
N ARG A 241 0.82 15.86 0.83
CA ARG A 241 0.96 14.88 -0.24
C ARG A 241 2.39 14.80 -0.79
N ALA A 242 3.03 15.93 -1.07
CA ALA A 242 4.40 15.97 -1.56
C ALA A 242 5.39 15.46 -0.50
N PHE A 243 5.17 15.82 0.77
CA PHE A 243 5.93 15.31 1.90
C PHE A 243 5.85 13.77 2.00
N ASN A 244 4.65 13.19 1.96
CA ASN A 244 4.47 11.74 1.98
C ASN A 244 5.11 11.06 0.76
N LEU A 245 5.03 11.67 -0.43
CA LEU A 245 5.72 11.18 -1.63
C LEU A 245 7.24 11.19 -1.47
N SER A 246 7.80 12.17 -0.76
CA SER A 246 9.25 12.24 -0.53
C SER A 246 9.75 11.05 0.29
N PHE A 247 8.99 10.59 1.28
CA PHE A 247 9.30 9.36 2.03
C PHE A 247 9.29 8.11 1.14
N ILE A 248 8.29 8.01 0.26
CA ILE A 248 8.23 6.89 -0.68
C ILE A 248 9.42 6.91 -1.62
N SER A 249 9.86 8.11 -2.07
CA SER A 249 11.02 8.25 -2.94
C SER A 249 12.33 7.78 -2.29
N MET A 250 12.47 7.91 -0.98
CA MET A 250 13.61 7.35 -0.24
C MET A 250 13.65 5.81 -0.32
N ALA A 251 12.49 5.15 -0.43
CA ALA A 251 12.37 3.72 -0.67
C ALA A 251 12.29 3.37 -2.17
N GLY A 252 12.57 4.31 -3.06
CA GLY A 252 12.37 4.19 -4.52
C GLY A 252 13.01 2.96 -5.14
N THR A 253 14.21 2.56 -4.70
CA THR A 253 14.87 1.33 -5.16
C THR A 253 14.06 0.08 -4.80
N ILE A 254 13.47 0.03 -3.61
CA ILE A 254 12.62 -1.09 -3.17
C ILE A 254 11.34 -1.11 -4.01
N MET A 255 10.72 0.06 -4.23
CA MET A 255 9.51 0.18 -5.06
C MET A 255 9.77 -0.30 -6.48
N THR A 256 10.86 0.16 -7.11
CA THR A 256 11.25 -0.26 -8.45
C THR A 256 11.51 -1.78 -8.50
N ALA A 257 12.18 -2.34 -7.50
CA ALA A 257 12.40 -3.78 -7.42
C ALA A 257 11.07 -4.55 -7.34
N MET A 258 10.12 -4.10 -6.52
CA MET A 258 8.79 -4.72 -6.42
C MET A 258 8.01 -4.62 -7.74
N GLU A 259 8.08 -3.50 -8.45
CA GLU A 259 7.46 -3.34 -9.77
C GLU A 259 8.07 -4.31 -10.79
N VAL A 260 9.40 -4.39 -10.85
CA VAL A 260 10.11 -5.33 -11.74
C VAL A 260 9.71 -6.77 -11.42
N ILE A 261 9.70 -7.16 -10.13
CA ILE A 261 9.28 -8.50 -9.71
C ILE A 261 7.84 -8.77 -10.15
N SER A 262 6.92 -7.81 -10.02
CA SER A 262 5.53 -7.97 -10.43
C SER A 262 5.39 -8.25 -11.94
N VAL A 263 6.20 -7.58 -12.77
CA VAL A 263 6.25 -7.82 -14.23
C VAL A 263 6.85 -9.19 -14.52
N VAL A 264 7.95 -9.56 -13.86
CA VAL A 264 8.60 -10.89 -14.02
C VAL A 264 7.63 -12.01 -13.67
N VAL A 265 6.85 -11.86 -12.62
CA VAL A 265 5.81 -12.83 -12.21
C VAL A 265 4.76 -13.02 -13.33
N VAL A 266 4.30 -11.94 -13.97
CA VAL A 266 3.38 -12.01 -15.11
C VAL A 266 4.04 -12.69 -16.32
N LEU A 267 5.32 -12.41 -16.59
CA LEU A 267 6.06 -13.07 -17.69
C LEU A 267 6.25 -14.57 -17.45
N ILE A 268 6.54 -14.98 -16.22
CA ILE A 268 6.67 -16.41 -15.86
C ILE A 268 5.36 -17.14 -16.17
N ILE A 269 4.21 -16.62 -15.73
CA ILE A 269 2.93 -17.26 -15.97
C ILE A 269 2.57 -17.29 -17.46
N LEU A 270 2.89 -16.21 -18.19
CA LEU A 270 2.72 -16.16 -19.63
C LEU A 270 3.50 -17.29 -20.32
N LEU A 271 4.76 -17.49 -19.96
CA LEU A 271 5.59 -18.55 -20.51
C LEU A 271 5.06 -19.95 -20.16
N VAL A 272 4.64 -20.17 -18.92
CA VAL A 272 4.07 -21.45 -18.48
C VAL A 272 2.79 -21.77 -19.27
N LEU A 273 1.86 -20.81 -19.34
CA LEU A 273 0.60 -21.01 -20.06
C LEU A 273 0.83 -21.15 -21.57
N ALA A 274 1.70 -20.32 -22.16
CA ALA A 274 2.04 -20.40 -23.59
C ALA A 274 2.65 -21.77 -23.95
N ASN A 275 3.57 -22.29 -23.12
CA ASN A 275 4.15 -23.61 -23.32
C ASN A 275 3.10 -24.72 -23.22
N THR A 276 2.23 -24.65 -22.22
CA THR A 276 1.13 -25.61 -22.05
C THR A 276 0.17 -25.57 -23.25
N MET A 277 -0.21 -24.37 -23.70
CA MET A 277 -1.10 -24.19 -24.83
C MET A 277 -0.45 -24.66 -26.16
N ALA A 278 0.85 -24.41 -26.35
CA ALA A 278 1.59 -24.90 -27.51
C ALA A 278 1.66 -26.42 -27.56
N MET A 279 1.85 -27.07 -26.41
CA MET A 279 1.86 -28.54 -26.32
C MET A 279 0.49 -29.12 -26.59
N THR A 280 -0.56 -28.59 -25.97
CA THR A 280 -1.96 -29.01 -26.20
C THR A 280 -2.37 -28.83 -27.65
N ALA A 281 -2.04 -27.68 -28.24
CA ALA A 281 -2.35 -27.45 -29.67
C ALA A 281 -1.60 -28.41 -30.59
N ARG A 282 -0.34 -28.75 -30.26
CA ARG A 282 0.47 -29.70 -31.07
C ARG A 282 -0.08 -31.12 -31.00
N GLU A 283 -0.54 -31.59 -29.86
CA GLU A 283 -1.20 -32.89 -29.65
C GLU A 283 -2.52 -33.01 -30.42
N ARG A 284 -3.21 -31.88 -30.64
CA ARG A 284 -4.55 -31.83 -31.27
C ARG A 284 -4.56 -31.33 -32.73
N MET A 285 -3.38 -31.27 -33.36
CA MET A 285 -3.29 -30.80 -34.75
C MET A 285 -4.13 -31.61 -35.73
N SER A 286 -4.18 -32.95 -35.57
CA SER A 286 -5.01 -33.82 -36.38
C SER A 286 -6.54 -33.55 -36.22
N GLU A 287 -6.96 -33.28 -34.97
CA GLU A 287 -8.37 -32.92 -34.71
C GLU A 287 -8.74 -31.60 -35.40
N TYR A 288 -7.81 -30.62 -35.38
CA TYR A 288 -8.04 -29.35 -36.10
C TYR A 288 -8.05 -29.52 -37.62
N ALA A 289 -7.26 -30.45 -38.15
CA ALA A 289 -7.30 -30.79 -39.57
C ALA A 289 -8.67 -31.37 -39.95
N VAL A 290 -9.20 -32.34 -39.18
CA VAL A 290 -10.53 -32.91 -39.36
C VAL A 290 -11.63 -31.86 -39.27
N LEU A 291 -11.55 -30.94 -38.29
CA LEU A 291 -12.52 -29.84 -38.19
C LEU A 291 -12.49 -28.94 -39.44
N LYS A 292 -11.30 -28.68 -40.03
CA LYS A 292 -11.18 -27.93 -41.30
C LYS A 292 -11.79 -28.68 -42.47
N THR A 293 -11.65 -30.00 -42.58
CA THR A 293 -12.29 -30.81 -43.64
C THR A 293 -13.81 -30.80 -43.51
N LEU A 294 -14.35 -30.70 -42.30
CA LEU A 294 -15.78 -30.55 -42.00
C LEU A 294 -16.31 -29.13 -42.25
N GLY A 295 -15.47 -28.20 -42.76
CA GLY A 295 -15.89 -26.84 -43.09
C GLY A 295 -15.84 -25.83 -41.93
N PHE A 296 -15.22 -26.17 -40.79
CA PHE A 296 -15.04 -25.21 -39.71
C PHE A 296 -14.10 -24.08 -40.14
N ARG A 297 -14.57 -22.84 -40.00
CA ARG A 297 -13.80 -21.64 -40.35
C ARG A 297 -12.69 -21.40 -39.33
N PRO A 298 -11.61 -20.67 -39.68
CA PRO A 298 -10.50 -20.32 -38.78
C PRO A 298 -10.96 -19.73 -37.42
N PHE A 299 -12.01 -18.92 -37.45
CA PHE A 299 -12.59 -18.30 -36.24
C PHE A 299 -13.05 -19.32 -35.18
N HIS A 300 -13.56 -20.49 -35.62
CA HIS A 300 -13.98 -21.55 -34.69
C HIS A 300 -12.78 -22.18 -33.98
N ILE A 301 -11.64 -22.34 -34.69
CA ILE A 301 -10.40 -22.88 -34.13
C ILE A 301 -9.79 -21.87 -33.15
N ILE A 302 -9.80 -20.57 -33.51
CA ILE A 302 -9.40 -19.47 -32.63
C ILE A 302 -10.23 -19.51 -31.35
N GLY A 303 -11.55 -19.63 -31.46
CA GLY A 303 -12.47 -19.70 -30.32
C GLY A 303 -12.25 -20.91 -29.41
N LEU A 304 -11.89 -22.07 -29.97
CA LEU A 304 -11.60 -23.28 -29.20
C LEU A 304 -10.29 -23.13 -28.40
N ILE A 305 -9.18 -22.76 -29.05
CA ILE A 305 -7.86 -22.65 -28.42
C ILE A 305 -7.84 -21.42 -27.45
N GLY A 306 -8.33 -20.27 -27.92
CA GLY A 306 -8.39 -19.05 -27.11
C GLY A 306 -9.35 -19.19 -25.93
N GLY A 307 -10.50 -19.84 -26.15
CA GLY A 307 -11.45 -20.12 -25.09
C GLY A 307 -10.91 -21.05 -24.00
N GLU A 308 -10.13 -22.07 -24.38
CA GLU A 308 -9.45 -22.96 -23.42
C GLU A 308 -8.41 -22.20 -22.58
N SER A 309 -7.57 -21.38 -23.24
CA SER A 309 -6.59 -20.53 -22.55
C SER A 309 -7.24 -19.54 -21.60
N LEU A 310 -8.29 -18.85 -22.05
CA LEU A 310 -9.02 -17.89 -21.21
C LEU A 310 -9.73 -18.59 -20.03
N LEU A 311 -10.30 -19.78 -20.23
CA LEU A 311 -10.95 -20.52 -19.16
C LEU A 311 -9.94 -20.87 -18.05
N ILE A 312 -8.75 -21.34 -18.43
CA ILE A 312 -7.69 -21.68 -17.48
C ILE A 312 -7.16 -20.42 -16.80
N ALA A 313 -6.92 -19.33 -17.54
CA ALA A 313 -6.41 -18.07 -17.01
C ALA A 313 -7.41 -17.41 -16.03
N LEU A 314 -8.67 -17.28 -16.42
CA LEU A 314 -9.72 -16.69 -15.60
C LEU A 314 -10.08 -17.56 -14.38
N GLY A 315 -10.09 -18.88 -14.56
CA GLY A 315 -10.32 -19.80 -13.45
C GLY A 315 -9.20 -19.69 -12.40
N GLY A 316 -7.93 -19.69 -12.83
CA GLY A 316 -6.78 -19.48 -11.98
C GLY A 316 -6.81 -18.10 -11.28
N PHE A 317 -7.22 -17.06 -12.02
CA PHE A 317 -7.44 -15.72 -11.46
C PHE A 317 -8.48 -15.74 -10.32
N VAL A 318 -9.64 -16.35 -10.53
CA VAL A 318 -10.70 -16.39 -9.50
C VAL A 318 -10.21 -17.09 -8.24
N VAL A 319 -9.48 -18.20 -8.37
CA VAL A 319 -8.95 -18.94 -7.21
C VAL A 319 -7.83 -18.16 -6.54
N GLY A 320 -6.89 -17.59 -7.32
CA GLY A 320 -5.78 -16.78 -6.78
C GLY A 320 -6.27 -15.52 -6.08
N LEU A 321 -7.24 -14.80 -6.67
CA LEU A 321 -7.89 -13.64 -6.06
C LEU A 321 -8.69 -14.05 -4.81
N GLY A 322 -9.42 -15.16 -4.86
CA GLY A 322 -10.16 -15.69 -3.71
C GLY A 322 -9.24 -16.00 -2.53
N ALA A 323 -8.09 -16.62 -2.79
CA ALA A 323 -7.07 -16.87 -1.77
C ALA A 323 -6.50 -15.57 -1.21
N LEU A 324 -6.25 -14.56 -2.06
CA LEU A 324 -5.76 -13.25 -1.67
C LEU A 324 -6.76 -12.56 -0.74
N VAL A 325 -8.04 -12.48 -1.14
CA VAL A 325 -9.11 -11.88 -0.34
C VAL A 325 -9.27 -12.61 1.00
N PHE A 326 -9.22 -13.95 0.99
CA PHE A 326 -9.31 -14.76 2.21
C PHE A 326 -8.17 -14.45 3.19
N ILE A 327 -6.93 -14.36 2.69
CA ILE A 327 -5.76 -14.06 3.52
C ILE A 327 -5.86 -12.64 4.08
N PHE A 328 -6.16 -11.63 3.27
CA PHE A 328 -6.27 -10.26 3.76
C PHE A 328 -7.42 -10.09 4.76
N LYS A 329 -8.55 -10.73 4.55
CA LYS A 329 -9.70 -10.62 5.45
C LYS A 329 -9.47 -11.31 6.81
N ASN A 330 -8.76 -12.45 6.84
CA ASN A 330 -8.60 -13.26 8.05
C ASN A 330 -7.23 -13.06 8.73
N PHE A 331 -6.20 -12.61 7.99
CA PHE A 331 -4.83 -12.51 8.48
C PHE A 331 -4.27 -11.08 8.45
N SER A 332 -5.11 -10.05 8.28
CA SER A 332 -4.66 -8.65 8.28
C SER A 332 -3.86 -8.29 9.55
N VAL A 333 -4.31 -8.75 10.71
CA VAL A 333 -3.60 -8.55 11.99
C VAL A 333 -2.24 -9.25 12.00
N VAL A 334 -2.14 -10.45 11.41
CA VAL A 334 -0.86 -11.19 11.32
C VAL A 334 0.09 -10.49 10.36
N ILE A 335 -0.39 -9.99 9.23
CA ILE A 335 0.40 -9.23 8.24
C ILE A 335 0.92 -7.94 8.87
N THR A 336 0.09 -7.21 9.60
CA THR A 336 0.50 -6.00 10.33
C THR A 336 1.56 -6.31 11.39
N LYS A 337 1.45 -7.45 12.09
CA LYS A 337 2.48 -7.93 13.03
C LYS A 337 3.79 -8.29 12.34
N LEU A 338 3.73 -9.04 11.22
CA LEU A 338 4.92 -9.44 10.45
C LEU A 338 5.64 -8.25 9.81
N SER A 339 4.91 -7.20 9.45
CA SER A 339 5.48 -5.95 8.91
C SER A 339 5.99 -4.99 9.99
N ASN A 340 6.01 -5.41 11.27
CA ASN A 340 6.34 -4.57 12.42
C ASN A 340 5.54 -3.25 12.49
N GLY A 341 4.30 -3.26 12.00
CA GLY A 341 3.47 -2.07 11.92
C GLY A 341 3.87 -1.07 10.83
N PHE A 342 4.84 -1.41 9.98
CA PHE A 342 5.31 -0.55 8.90
C PHE A 342 4.21 -0.25 7.85
N PHE A 343 3.30 -1.20 7.66
CA PHE A 343 2.12 -1.04 6.83
C PHE A 343 0.87 -0.91 7.70
N GLY A 344 0.49 0.31 8.07
CA GLY A 344 -0.74 0.59 8.81
C GLY A 344 -2.01 0.27 8.00
N ILE A 345 -1.92 0.41 6.67
CA ILE A 345 -3.03 0.23 5.73
C ILE A 345 -2.67 -0.86 4.74
N PHE A 346 -3.22 -2.05 4.92
CA PHE A 346 -3.00 -3.17 4.02
C PHE A 346 -4.35 -3.65 3.47
N ASN A 347 -4.93 -2.86 2.55
CA ASN A 347 -6.24 -3.11 1.96
C ASN A 347 -6.13 -3.44 0.48
N LEU A 348 -6.93 -4.41 0.03
CA LEU A 348 -7.05 -4.76 -1.38
C LEU A 348 -7.88 -3.68 -2.09
N THR A 349 -7.23 -2.84 -2.88
CA THR A 349 -7.90 -1.77 -3.63
C THR A 349 -8.59 -2.29 -4.89
N ASN A 350 -9.67 -1.62 -5.32
CA ASN A 350 -10.34 -1.95 -6.59
C ASN A 350 -9.39 -1.85 -7.79
N ASN A 351 -8.44 -0.93 -7.76
CA ASN A 351 -7.41 -0.78 -8.79
C ASN A 351 -6.51 -2.03 -8.86
N THR A 352 -6.07 -2.57 -7.72
CA THR A 352 -5.29 -3.82 -7.66
C THR A 352 -6.07 -5.00 -8.23
N ILE A 353 -7.37 -5.11 -7.92
CA ILE A 353 -8.23 -6.16 -8.49
C ILE A 353 -8.33 -6.01 -10.00
N ALA A 354 -8.57 -4.79 -10.50
CA ALA A 354 -8.67 -4.50 -11.93
C ALA A 354 -7.35 -4.81 -12.68
N LEU A 355 -6.20 -4.42 -12.12
CA LEU A 355 -4.89 -4.73 -12.69
C LEU A 355 -4.60 -6.23 -12.72
N THR A 356 -4.94 -6.94 -11.65
CA THR A 356 -4.77 -8.40 -11.56
C THR A 356 -5.68 -9.11 -12.57
N PHE A 357 -6.92 -8.65 -12.74
CA PHE A 357 -7.83 -9.15 -13.77
C PHE A 357 -7.30 -8.88 -15.19
N ALA A 358 -6.85 -7.65 -15.45
CA ALA A 358 -6.30 -7.27 -16.76
C ALA A 358 -5.06 -8.09 -17.11
N SER A 359 -4.17 -8.35 -16.13
CA SER A 359 -2.99 -9.20 -16.32
C SER A 359 -3.37 -10.64 -16.65
N ALA A 360 -4.35 -11.23 -15.97
CA ALA A 360 -4.83 -12.58 -16.25
C ALA A 360 -5.46 -12.69 -17.64
N LEU A 361 -6.24 -11.69 -18.04
CA LEU A 361 -6.85 -11.62 -19.38
C LEU A 361 -5.77 -11.51 -20.46
N LEU A 362 -4.79 -10.61 -20.27
CA LEU A 362 -3.66 -10.42 -21.19
C LEU A 362 -2.87 -11.71 -21.35
N VAL A 363 -2.53 -12.37 -20.25
CA VAL A 363 -1.82 -13.65 -20.25
C VAL A 363 -2.62 -14.71 -21.01
N GLY A 364 -3.93 -14.84 -20.77
CA GLY A 364 -4.79 -15.80 -21.45
C GLY A 364 -4.85 -15.59 -22.97
N VAL A 365 -4.93 -14.32 -23.41
CA VAL A 365 -4.97 -13.96 -24.84
C VAL A 365 -3.62 -14.18 -25.51
N VAL A 366 -2.54 -13.66 -24.92
CA VAL A 366 -1.19 -13.71 -25.50
C VAL A 366 -0.65 -15.14 -25.55
N ALA A 367 -0.88 -15.93 -24.50
CA ALA A 367 -0.45 -17.33 -24.47
C ALA A 367 -1.11 -18.18 -25.56
N ALA A 368 -2.35 -17.88 -25.92
CA ALA A 368 -3.05 -18.57 -27.02
C ALA A 368 -2.65 -18.09 -28.42
N ALA A 369 -2.05 -16.91 -28.57
CA ALA A 369 -1.81 -16.27 -29.85
C ALA A 369 -0.95 -17.13 -30.78
N PHE A 370 0.21 -17.57 -30.31
CA PHE A 370 1.14 -18.39 -31.14
C PHE A 370 0.58 -19.78 -31.50
N PRO A 371 0.06 -20.58 -30.56
CA PRO A 371 -0.57 -21.87 -30.88
C PRO A 371 -1.74 -21.74 -31.84
N THR A 372 -2.57 -20.73 -31.65
CA THR A 372 -3.73 -20.45 -32.50
C THR A 372 -3.30 -20.09 -33.93
N TRP A 373 -2.34 -19.17 -34.05
CA TRP A 373 -1.79 -18.78 -35.35
C TRP A 373 -1.25 -20.00 -36.13
N ARG A 374 -0.51 -20.89 -35.46
CA ARG A 374 0.04 -22.11 -36.05
C ARG A 374 -1.07 -23.07 -36.46
N ALA A 375 -2.09 -23.30 -35.65
CA ALA A 375 -3.22 -24.19 -35.95
C ALA A 375 -4.06 -23.67 -37.13
N VAL A 376 -4.27 -22.35 -37.20
CA VAL A 376 -5.01 -21.73 -38.31
C VAL A 376 -4.26 -21.82 -39.65
N ARG A 377 -2.94 -21.64 -39.65
CA ARG A 377 -2.12 -21.68 -40.88
C ARG A 377 -1.75 -23.10 -41.37
N MET A 378 -1.99 -24.13 -40.57
CA MET A 378 -1.69 -25.50 -40.91
C MET A 378 -2.48 -25.96 -42.16
N ARG A 379 -1.82 -26.61 -43.12
CA ARG A 379 -2.46 -27.26 -44.26
C ARG A 379 -3.15 -28.53 -43.79
N ILE A 380 -4.32 -28.87 -44.40
CA ILE A 380 -5.11 -30.05 -44.03
C ILE A 380 -4.30 -31.32 -44.24
N ALA A 381 -3.55 -31.41 -45.36
CA ALA A 381 -2.68 -32.55 -45.67
C ALA A 381 -1.63 -32.84 -44.58
N ASP A 382 -0.97 -31.77 -44.07
CA ASP A 382 0.07 -31.90 -43.04
C ASP A 382 -0.50 -32.39 -41.70
N GLY A 383 -1.75 -32.09 -41.41
CA GLY A 383 -2.43 -32.52 -40.20
C GLY A 383 -2.91 -33.96 -40.22
N LEU A 384 -3.27 -34.48 -41.41
CA LEU A 384 -3.75 -35.86 -41.58
C LEU A 384 -2.58 -36.87 -41.71
N HIS A 385 -1.44 -36.47 -42.28
CA HIS A 385 -0.24 -37.33 -42.41
C HIS A 385 0.39 -37.76 -41.08
N ARG A 386 0.02 -37.15 -39.96
CA ARG A 386 0.50 -37.53 -38.61
C ARG A 386 -0.35 -38.62 -37.95
N VAL A 387 -1.37 -39.10 -38.60
CA VAL A 387 -2.28 -40.17 -38.11
C VAL A 387 -1.93 -41.54 -38.71
N ALA A 388 -1.08 -41.58 -39.71
CA ALA A 388 -0.43 -42.76 -40.27
C ALA A 388 0.99 -42.83 -39.69
#